data_06c50b2636f4af99739129381db26ab3
#
_entry.id   06c50b2636f4af99739129381db26ab3
#
_cell.length_a   1.000
_cell.length_b   1.000
_cell.length_c   1.000
_cell.angle_alpha   90.00
_cell.angle_beta   90.00
_cell.angle_gamma   90.00
#
_symmetry.space_group_name_H-M   'P 1'
#
loop_
_entity.id
_entity.type
_entity.pdbx_description
1 polymer ?
#
loop_
_entity_poly.entity_id
_entity_poly.type
_entity_poly.pdbx_seq_one_letter_code
_entity_poly.pdbx_strand_id
1 'polypeptide(L)'
;PYRRQRQMCIRDRFLQKGEELNAFLDLKPALSHEQLDDRILREFSAAQNKQFKNVIGVLFPSSLTPVIIGIGPISGDKIIHDISRESRLAFGSLVKAFPFTITGLGGFSEAVITRGGVSVKDIQPGSMESKLIKNLYFIGEVLDLDAVTGGYNLQIAWSTAYLAATDVCRNKEEDI
;
A
#
# COMPACT_ATOMS: atom_id res chain seq x y z
N PRO A 1 -0.80 7.77 -13.19
CA PRO A 1 -1.34 6.47 -12.86
C PRO A 1 -0.49 5.32 -13.44
N TYR A 2 -0.18 5.36 -14.73
CA TYR A 2 0.62 4.35 -15.45
C TYR A 2 2.03 4.11 -14.86
N ARG A 3 2.67 5.12 -14.29
CA ARG A 3 4.01 4.98 -13.69
C ARG A 3 4.02 4.14 -12.40
N ARG A 4 2.97 4.21 -11.59
CA ARG A 4 2.87 3.43 -10.34
C ARG A 4 2.60 1.94 -10.60
N GLN A 5 1.73 1.62 -11.55
CA GLN A 5 1.49 0.23 -11.97
C GLN A 5 2.73 -0.42 -12.58
N ARG A 6 3.49 0.29 -13.44
CA ARG A 6 4.78 -0.23 -13.96
C ARG A 6 5.80 -0.51 -12.87
N GLN A 7 5.86 0.33 -11.82
CA GLN A 7 6.77 0.10 -10.71
C GLN A 7 6.37 -1.10 -9.84
N MET A 8 5.09 -1.34 -9.62
CA MET A 8 4.61 -2.55 -8.95
C MET A 8 4.99 -3.81 -9.75
N CYS A 9 4.75 -3.81 -11.05
CA CYS A 9 5.11 -4.95 -11.92
C CYS A 9 6.60 -5.27 -11.94
N ILE A 10 7.46 -4.25 -11.87
CA ILE A 10 8.91 -4.44 -11.80
C ILE A 10 9.30 -5.06 -10.46
N ARG A 11 8.76 -4.56 -9.34
CA ARG A 11 9.02 -5.09 -7.99
C ARG A 11 8.52 -6.53 -7.84
N ASP A 12 7.31 -6.84 -8.30
CA ASP A 12 6.75 -8.20 -8.30
C ASP A 12 7.65 -9.17 -9.05
N ARG A 13 8.25 -8.73 -10.17
CA ARG A 13 9.16 -9.55 -10.96
C ARG A 13 10.47 -9.89 -10.24
N PHE A 14 10.99 -8.97 -9.41
CA PHE A 14 12.15 -9.23 -8.55
C PHE A 14 11.81 -10.21 -7.44
N LEU A 15 10.69 -10.01 -6.74
CA LEU A 15 10.23 -10.90 -5.68
C LEU A 15 9.91 -12.32 -6.18
N GLN A 16 9.36 -12.45 -7.40
CA GLN A 16 9.12 -13.74 -8.05
C GLN A 16 10.41 -14.50 -8.37
N LYS A 17 11.54 -13.80 -8.52
CA LYS A 17 12.88 -14.41 -8.70
C LYS A 17 13.55 -14.77 -7.38
N GLY A 18 12.90 -14.54 -6.23
CA GLY A 18 13.46 -14.78 -4.91
C GLY A 18 14.47 -13.71 -4.47
N GLU A 19 14.46 -12.53 -5.10
CA GLU A 19 15.30 -11.41 -4.70
C GLU A 19 14.62 -10.63 -3.56
N GLU A 20 15.38 -10.28 -2.54
CA GLU A 20 14.91 -9.44 -1.43
C GLU A 20 14.91 -7.97 -1.83
N LEU A 21 13.89 -7.23 -1.41
CA LEU A 21 13.78 -5.79 -1.66
C LEU A 21 13.87 -5.01 -0.35
N ASN A 22 14.89 -4.17 -0.21
CA ASN A 22 14.96 -3.20 0.87
C ASN A 22 14.01 -2.03 0.60
N ALA A 23 13.18 -1.73 1.57
CA ALA A 23 12.20 -0.66 1.52
C ALA A 23 12.29 0.20 2.78
N PHE A 24 11.82 1.44 2.66
CA PHE A 24 11.76 2.40 3.76
C PHE A 24 10.34 2.93 3.89
N LEU A 25 9.85 2.94 5.12
CA LEU A 25 8.52 3.43 5.45
C LEU A 25 8.63 4.72 6.27
N ASP A 26 7.96 5.76 5.82
CA ASP A 26 7.75 6.96 6.64
C ASP A 26 6.61 6.69 7.63
N LEU A 27 6.96 6.52 8.91
CA LEU A 27 5.98 6.23 9.96
C LEU A 27 5.14 7.45 10.37
N LYS A 28 5.53 8.67 9.95
CA LYS A 28 4.84 9.93 10.25
C LYS A 28 4.76 10.82 9.00
N PRO A 29 4.08 10.38 7.93
CA PRO A 29 4.09 11.08 6.64
C PRO A 29 3.45 12.48 6.70
N ALA A 30 2.59 12.73 7.67
CA ALA A 30 1.94 14.05 7.86
C ALA A 30 2.86 15.10 8.50
N LEU A 31 4.01 14.70 9.04
CA LEU A 31 4.94 15.61 9.71
C LEU A 31 6.22 15.79 8.88
N SER A 32 6.73 17.02 8.76
CA SER A 32 8.08 17.26 8.27
C SER A 32 9.12 16.77 9.29
N HIS A 33 10.40 16.72 8.91
CA HIS A 33 11.49 16.38 9.84
C HIS A 33 11.54 17.32 11.06
N GLU A 34 11.34 18.62 10.84
CA GLU A 34 11.34 19.65 11.89
C GLU A 34 10.13 19.48 12.81
N GLN A 35 8.93 19.33 12.26
CA GLN A 35 7.71 19.09 13.03
C GLN A 35 7.77 17.81 13.85
N LEU A 36 8.42 16.77 13.33
CA LEU A 36 8.64 15.54 14.07
C LEU A 36 9.63 15.76 15.22
N ASP A 37 10.73 16.48 15.01
CA ASP A 37 11.69 16.79 16.08
C ASP A 37 11.02 17.63 17.18
N ASP A 38 10.24 18.65 16.84
CA ASP A 38 9.46 19.44 17.79
C ASP A 38 8.46 18.58 18.59
N ARG A 39 7.84 17.61 17.93
CA ARG A 39 6.94 16.65 18.60
C ARG A 39 7.69 15.77 19.58
N ILE A 40 8.85 15.24 19.20
CA ILE A 40 9.70 14.41 20.06
C ILE A 40 10.18 15.25 21.26
N LEU A 41 10.62 16.47 21.04
CA LEU A 41 11.06 17.38 22.10
C LEU A 41 9.97 17.66 23.13
N ARG A 42 8.73 17.85 22.72
CA ARG A 42 7.59 18.02 23.64
C ARG A 42 7.39 16.81 24.55
N GLU A 43 7.39 15.62 23.97
CA GLU A 43 7.23 14.38 24.75
C GLU A 43 8.41 14.17 25.71
N PHE A 44 9.64 14.48 25.28
CA PHE A 44 10.84 14.39 26.11
C PHE A 44 10.81 15.40 27.26
N SER A 45 10.41 16.63 26.99
CA SER A 45 10.32 17.68 28.01
C SER A 45 9.30 17.35 29.10
N ALA A 46 8.20 16.69 28.72
CA ALA A 46 7.15 16.27 29.66
C ALA A 46 7.55 15.04 30.53
N ALA A 47 8.65 14.38 30.19
CA ALA A 47 9.00 13.08 30.80
C ALA A 47 10.51 12.90 31.04
N GLN A 48 11.24 13.96 31.39
CA GLN A 48 12.71 14.01 31.48
C GLN A 48 13.35 12.92 32.33
N ASN A 49 12.67 12.49 33.39
CA ASN A 49 13.19 11.49 34.32
C ASN A 49 12.70 10.04 34.00
N LYS A 50 11.96 9.85 32.92
CA LYS A 50 11.49 8.53 32.52
C LYS A 50 12.46 7.87 31.52
N GLN A 51 12.39 6.54 31.46
CA GLN A 51 13.12 5.77 30.46
C GLN A 51 12.48 5.96 29.08
N PHE A 52 13.28 5.97 28.03
CA PHE A 52 12.87 6.16 26.64
C PHE A 52 11.74 5.20 26.23
N LYS A 53 11.82 3.92 26.58
CA LYS A 53 10.78 2.92 26.29
C LYS A 53 9.39 3.28 26.81
N ASN A 54 9.32 4.02 27.93
CA ASN A 54 8.06 4.42 28.57
C ASN A 54 7.46 5.70 27.98
N VAL A 55 8.22 6.43 27.17
CA VAL A 55 7.82 7.71 26.59
C VAL A 55 7.43 7.54 25.11
N ILE A 56 8.17 6.75 24.38
CA ILE A 56 8.01 6.63 22.92
C ILE A 56 6.68 5.97 22.49
N GLY A 57 6.05 5.20 23.39
CA GLY A 57 4.75 4.56 23.11
C GLY A 57 3.62 5.53 22.78
N VAL A 58 3.75 6.82 23.12
CA VAL A 58 2.81 7.88 22.73
C VAL A 58 2.87 8.17 21.21
N LEU A 59 4.01 7.90 20.59
CA LEU A 59 4.23 8.19 19.18
C LEU A 59 3.82 7.04 18.25
N PHE A 60 3.74 5.80 18.77
CA PHE A 60 3.55 4.60 17.95
C PHE A 60 2.58 3.61 18.60
N PRO A 61 1.97 2.72 17.80
CA PRO A 61 1.25 1.57 18.34
C PRO A 61 2.15 0.72 19.26
N SER A 62 1.59 0.15 20.32
CA SER A 62 2.32 -0.61 21.34
C SER A 62 3.14 -1.77 20.76
N SER A 63 2.63 -2.43 19.72
CA SER A 63 3.33 -3.52 19.02
C SER A 63 4.57 -3.07 18.24
N LEU A 64 4.61 -1.82 17.79
CA LEU A 64 5.74 -1.28 17.00
C LEU A 64 6.86 -0.73 17.90
N THR A 65 6.51 -0.29 19.11
CA THR A 65 7.46 0.32 20.07
C THR A 65 8.70 -0.55 20.35
N PRO A 66 8.58 -1.86 20.66
CA PRO A 66 9.75 -2.71 20.90
C PRO A 66 10.64 -2.86 19.67
N VAL A 67 10.05 -2.93 18.50
CA VAL A 67 10.79 -3.05 17.23
C VAL A 67 11.62 -1.79 16.97
N ILE A 68 11.00 -0.61 17.13
CA ILE A 68 11.70 0.69 16.96
C ILE A 68 12.85 0.84 17.95
N ILE A 69 12.66 0.43 19.20
CA ILE A 69 13.72 0.45 20.21
C ILE A 69 14.86 -0.51 19.84
N GLY A 70 14.52 -1.71 19.34
CA GLY A 70 15.50 -2.74 19.01
C GLY A 70 16.44 -2.35 17.85
N ILE A 71 15.96 -1.59 16.88
CA ILE A 71 16.76 -1.14 15.73
C ILE A 71 17.21 0.32 15.82
N GLY A 72 16.68 1.06 16.82
CA GLY A 72 16.91 2.48 16.97
C GLY A 72 18.25 2.84 17.59
N PRO A 73 18.69 4.11 17.45
CA PRO A 73 19.94 4.59 17.99
C PRO A 73 19.90 4.86 19.51
N ILE A 74 18.73 4.70 20.15
CA ILE A 74 18.52 5.03 21.55
C ILE A 74 18.09 3.76 22.30
N SER A 75 18.86 3.38 23.34
CA SER A 75 18.49 2.27 24.22
C SER A 75 17.17 2.56 24.94
N GLY A 76 16.28 1.56 25.03
CA GLY A 76 15.00 1.67 25.73
C GLY A 76 15.13 2.07 27.21
N ASP A 77 16.22 1.69 27.88
CA ASP A 77 16.47 1.98 29.30
C ASP A 77 17.12 3.35 29.55
N LYS A 78 17.53 4.02 28.47
CA LYS A 78 18.15 5.35 28.60
C LYS A 78 17.14 6.36 29.11
N ILE A 79 17.55 7.17 30.08
CA ILE A 79 16.72 8.24 30.64
C ILE A 79 16.67 9.39 29.64
N ILE A 80 15.51 10.04 29.52
CA ILE A 80 15.24 11.06 28.49
C ILE A 80 16.24 12.23 28.56
N HIS A 81 16.57 12.71 29.76
CA HIS A 81 17.50 13.85 29.91
C HIS A 81 18.94 13.52 29.48
N ASP A 82 19.31 12.24 29.40
CA ASP A 82 20.63 11.80 28.93
C ASP A 82 20.71 11.61 27.41
N ILE A 83 19.59 11.80 26.70
CA ILE A 83 19.56 11.64 25.25
C ILE A 83 20.13 12.89 24.58
N SER A 84 21.23 12.72 23.85
CA SER A 84 21.85 13.80 23.10
C SER A 84 20.97 14.28 21.94
N ARG A 85 21.16 15.53 21.52
CA ARG A 85 20.52 16.07 20.32
C ARG A 85 20.78 15.20 19.09
N GLU A 86 21.98 14.70 18.94
CA GLU A 86 22.39 13.85 17.82
C GLU A 86 21.61 12.53 17.81
N SER A 87 21.52 11.85 18.96
CA SER A 87 20.72 10.61 19.07
C SER A 87 19.24 10.85 18.79
N ARG A 88 18.70 11.98 19.23
CA ARG A 88 17.30 12.38 18.96
C ARG A 88 17.05 12.61 17.47
N LEU A 89 17.94 13.34 16.79
CA LEU A 89 17.81 13.58 15.33
C LEU A 89 17.98 12.29 14.52
N ALA A 90 18.93 11.43 14.92
CA ALA A 90 19.07 10.09 14.32
C ALA A 90 17.82 9.24 14.50
N PHE A 91 17.18 9.31 15.68
CA PHE A 91 15.90 8.68 15.92
C PHE A 91 14.79 9.25 15.03
N GLY A 92 14.69 10.55 14.87
CA GLY A 92 13.77 11.20 13.94
C GLY A 92 13.96 10.73 12.49
N SER A 93 15.22 10.61 12.06
CA SER A 93 15.57 10.08 10.73
C SER A 93 15.13 8.62 10.55
N LEU A 94 15.29 7.77 11.56
CA LEU A 94 14.79 6.40 11.55
C LEU A 94 13.27 6.36 11.40
N VAL A 95 12.54 7.22 12.11
CA VAL A 95 11.07 7.30 12.01
C VAL A 95 10.60 7.70 10.61
N LYS A 96 11.33 8.58 9.93
CA LYS A 96 11.03 9.04 8.58
C LYS A 96 11.46 8.06 7.48
N ALA A 97 12.40 7.16 7.79
CA ALA A 97 12.91 6.16 6.86
C ALA A 97 13.11 4.82 7.59
N PHE A 98 12.02 4.28 8.15
CA PHE A 98 12.03 3.01 8.85
C PHE A 98 12.36 1.86 7.88
N PRO A 99 13.49 1.16 8.06
CA PRO A 99 13.93 0.14 7.13
C PRO A 99 13.15 -1.16 7.34
N PHE A 100 12.81 -1.84 6.25
CA PHE A 100 12.32 -3.21 6.26
C PHE A 100 12.66 -3.91 4.95
N THR A 101 12.70 -5.24 5.01
CA THR A 101 12.99 -6.06 3.84
C THR A 101 11.74 -6.82 3.42
N ILE A 102 11.38 -6.72 2.16
CA ILE A 102 10.30 -7.51 1.56
C ILE A 102 10.95 -8.78 1.02
N THR A 103 10.60 -9.92 1.60
CA THR A 103 11.18 -11.23 1.30
C THR A 103 10.34 -12.07 0.34
N GLY A 104 9.10 -11.64 0.07
CA GLY A 104 8.20 -12.38 -0.80
C GLY A 104 6.84 -11.70 -0.97
N LEU A 105 5.98 -12.36 -1.72
CA LEU A 105 4.58 -11.99 -1.92
C LEU A 105 3.71 -12.79 -0.96
N GLY A 106 2.58 -12.22 -0.53
CA GLY A 106 1.53 -12.93 0.18
C GLY A 106 0.92 -14.04 -0.68
N GLY A 107 0.34 -15.05 -0.04
CA GLY A 107 -0.34 -16.15 -0.73
C GLY A 107 -1.67 -15.72 -1.37
N PHE A 108 -2.25 -16.60 -2.21
CA PHE A 108 -3.56 -16.35 -2.84
C PHE A 108 -4.69 -16.09 -1.84
N SER A 109 -4.59 -16.61 -0.62
CA SER A 109 -5.55 -16.35 0.47
C SER A 109 -5.56 -14.90 0.95
N GLU A 110 -4.50 -14.15 0.69
CA GLU A 110 -4.35 -12.74 1.08
C GLU A 110 -4.55 -11.79 -0.11
N ALA A 111 -4.73 -12.34 -1.33
CA ALA A 111 -4.92 -11.56 -2.54
C ALA A 111 -6.25 -10.78 -2.48
N VAL A 112 -6.19 -9.47 -2.71
CA VAL A 112 -7.35 -8.57 -2.71
C VAL A 112 -7.93 -8.39 -4.10
N ILE A 113 -7.10 -8.50 -5.15
CA ILE A 113 -7.48 -8.34 -6.55
C ILE A 113 -6.82 -9.41 -7.40
N THR A 114 -7.50 -9.81 -8.48
CA THR A 114 -6.96 -10.69 -9.52
C THR A 114 -6.27 -9.84 -10.59
N ARG A 115 -5.13 -10.30 -11.06
CA ARG A 115 -4.40 -9.69 -12.16
C ARG A 115 -4.23 -10.67 -13.31
N GLY A 116 -4.38 -10.17 -14.55
CA GLY A 116 -4.48 -11.00 -15.74
C GLY A 116 -5.94 -11.34 -16.04
N GLY A 117 -6.17 -12.04 -17.12
CA GLY A 117 -7.52 -12.41 -17.60
C GLY A 117 -7.69 -12.19 -19.09
N VAL A 118 -8.92 -11.96 -19.52
CA VAL A 118 -9.24 -11.71 -20.92
C VAL A 118 -8.74 -10.33 -21.33
N SER A 119 -7.94 -10.28 -22.40
CA SER A 119 -7.36 -9.03 -22.92
C SER A 119 -8.45 -8.03 -23.30
N VAL A 120 -8.39 -6.83 -22.73
CA VAL A 120 -9.31 -5.73 -23.08
C VAL A 120 -9.23 -5.31 -24.55
N LYS A 121 -8.17 -5.67 -25.26
CA LYS A 121 -8.03 -5.41 -26.70
C LYS A 121 -9.00 -6.27 -27.53
N ASP A 122 -9.40 -7.41 -27.00
CA ASP A 122 -10.29 -8.37 -27.66
C ASP A 122 -11.77 -8.12 -27.30
N ILE A 123 -12.05 -7.05 -26.56
CA ILE A 123 -13.38 -6.66 -26.09
C ILE A 123 -13.81 -5.34 -26.74
N GLN A 124 -15.08 -5.22 -27.10
CA GLN A 124 -15.73 -3.99 -27.52
C GLN A 124 -15.95 -3.09 -26.30
N PRO A 125 -15.33 -1.90 -26.20
CA PRO A 125 -15.40 -1.09 -24.98
C PRO A 125 -16.78 -0.50 -24.69
N GLY A 126 -17.66 -0.43 -25.68
CA GLY A 126 -19.01 0.14 -25.52
C GLY A 126 -20.08 -0.88 -25.12
N SER A 127 -19.83 -2.17 -25.37
CA SER A 127 -20.80 -3.26 -25.08
C SER A 127 -20.24 -4.35 -24.19
N MET A 128 -18.93 -4.41 -23.99
CA MET A 128 -18.24 -5.52 -23.31
C MET A 128 -18.32 -6.85 -24.06
N GLU A 129 -18.78 -6.85 -25.31
CA GLU A 129 -18.84 -8.03 -26.18
C GLU A 129 -17.44 -8.40 -26.70
N SER A 130 -17.19 -9.69 -26.87
CA SER A 130 -15.99 -10.21 -27.52
C SER A 130 -15.94 -9.78 -28.99
N LYS A 131 -14.78 -9.29 -29.45
CA LYS A 131 -14.55 -9.06 -30.89
C LYS A 131 -14.39 -10.34 -31.70
N LEU A 132 -14.12 -11.46 -31.05
CA LEU A 132 -13.85 -12.75 -31.69
C LEU A 132 -15.09 -13.64 -31.76
N ILE A 133 -15.96 -13.56 -30.75
CA ILE A 133 -17.14 -14.43 -30.62
C ILE A 133 -18.37 -13.58 -30.36
N LYS A 134 -19.32 -13.61 -31.29
CA LYS A 134 -20.57 -12.86 -31.18
C LYS A 134 -21.43 -13.38 -30.01
N ASN A 135 -22.12 -12.48 -29.32
CA ASN A 135 -22.98 -12.75 -28.16
C ASN A 135 -22.23 -13.31 -26.93
N LEU A 136 -20.91 -13.18 -26.86
CA LEU A 136 -20.09 -13.51 -25.69
C LEU A 136 -19.59 -12.23 -25.02
N TYR A 137 -19.96 -12.03 -23.77
CA TYR A 137 -19.64 -10.83 -22.99
C TYR A 137 -18.72 -11.16 -21.83
N PHE A 138 -17.78 -10.25 -21.53
CA PHE A 138 -16.87 -10.37 -20.39
C PHE A 138 -16.98 -9.13 -19.51
N ILE A 139 -17.18 -9.34 -18.19
CA ILE A 139 -17.41 -8.27 -17.22
C ILE A 139 -16.58 -8.50 -15.93
N GLY A 140 -16.29 -7.42 -15.22
CA GLY A 140 -15.63 -7.47 -13.92
C GLY A 140 -14.19 -7.99 -13.99
N GLU A 141 -13.78 -8.71 -12.95
CA GLU A 141 -12.39 -9.12 -12.74
C GLU A 141 -11.90 -10.26 -13.66
N VAL A 142 -12.75 -10.81 -14.50
CA VAL A 142 -12.32 -11.74 -15.56
C VAL A 142 -11.55 -11.02 -16.67
N LEU A 143 -11.73 -9.71 -16.80
CA LEU A 143 -10.98 -8.86 -17.71
C LEU A 143 -9.57 -8.61 -17.16
N ASP A 144 -8.57 -8.54 -18.05
CA ASP A 144 -7.21 -8.07 -17.70
C ASP A 144 -7.23 -6.55 -17.45
N LEU A 145 -7.93 -6.16 -16.40
CA LEU A 145 -8.17 -4.79 -15.98
C LEU A 145 -8.20 -4.71 -14.46
N ASP A 146 -7.22 -4.06 -13.86
CA ASP A 146 -7.10 -3.89 -12.43
C ASP A 146 -6.88 -2.40 -12.06
N ALA A 147 -7.42 -2.01 -10.92
CA ALA A 147 -7.26 -0.69 -10.35
C ALA A 147 -6.69 -0.78 -8.92
N VAL A 148 -6.22 0.35 -8.40
CA VAL A 148 -5.77 0.45 -7.01
C VAL A 148 -6.92 0.11 -6.04
N THR A 149 -6.59 -0.44 -4.88
CA THR A 149 -7.56 -0.71 -3.82
C THR A 149 -8.26 0.57 -3.38
N GLY A 150 -9.53 0.48 -2.96
CA GLY A 150 -10.35 1.64 -2.58
C GLY A 150 -11.71 1.69 -3.29
N GLY A 151 -12.23 0.55 -3.72
CA GLY A 151 -13.56 0.42 -4.36
C GLY A 151 -13.54 0.57 -5.89
N TYR A 152 -12.41 0.94 -6.50
CA TYR A 152 -12.32 1.12 -7.95
C TYR A 152 -12.56 -0.17 -8.74
N ASN A 153 -12.13 -1.32 -8.24
CA ASN A 153 -12.37 -2.61 -8.90
C ASN A 153 -13.86 -2.97 -8.89
N LEU A 154 -14.58 -2.66 -7.80
CA LEU A 154 -16.04 -2.80 -7.75
C LEU A 154 -16.72 -1.86 -8.76
N GLN A 155 -16.24 -0.63 -8.90
CA GLN A 155 -16.77 0.31 -9.89
C GLN A 155 -16.57 -0.20 -11.32
N ILE A 156 -15.40 -0.80 -11.62
CA ILE A 156 -15.13 -1.45 -12.91
C ILE A 156 -16.12 -2.60 -13.13
N ALA A 157 -16.33 -3.45 -12.12
CA ALA A 157 -17.26 -4.57 -12.22
C ALA A 157 -18.69 -4.10 -12.53
N TRP A 158 -19.19 -3.11 -11.82
CA TRP A 158 -20.53 -2.55 -12.05
C TRP A 158 -20.67 -1.86 -13.39
N SER A 159 -19.68 -1.05 -13.80
CA SER A 159 -19.71 -0.34 -15.07
C SER A 159 -19.70 -1.28 -16.27
N THR A 160 -18.86 -2.31 -16.22
CA THR A 160 -18.78 -3.31 -17.30
C THR A 160 -20.04 -4.18 -17.35
N ALA A 161 -20.62 -4.54 -16.20
CA ALA A 161 -21.89 -5.26 -16.14
C ALA A 161 -23.04 -4.44 -16.70
N TYR A 162 -23.12 -3.15 -16.39
CA TYR A 162 -24.12 -2.24 -16.92
C TYR A 162 -24.05 -2.12 -18.44
N LEU A 163 -22.84 -1.95 -19.00
CA LEU A 163 -22.65 -1.86 -20.45
C LEU A 163 -23.10 -3.15 -21.16
N ALA A 164 -22.69 -4.32 -20.64
CA ALA A 164 -23.07 -5.60 -21.21
C ALA A 164 -24.59 -5.83 -21.15
N ALA A 165 -25.22 -5.55 -20.01
CA ALA A 165 -26.66 -5.69 -19.85
C ALA A 165 -27.43 -4.79 -20.81
N THR A 166 -27.01 -3.52 -20.98
CA THR A 166 -27.63 -2.55 -21.87
C THR A 166 -27.56 -3.02 -23.33
N ASP A 167 -26.43 -3.56 -23.76
CA ASP A 167 -26.23 -4.06 -25.11
C ASP A 167 -27.06 -5.31 -25.39
N VAL A 168 -27.06 -6.28 -24.46
CA VAL A 168 -27.90 -7.49 -24.56
C VAL A 168 -29.39 -7.15 -24.66
N CYS A 169 -29.88 -6.16 -23.91
CA CYS A 169 -31.28 -5.74 -23.98
C CYS A 169 -31.59 -5.10 -25.36
N ARG A 170 -30.71 -4.26 -25.89
CA ARG A 170 -30.88 -3.60 -27.18
C ARG A 170 -30.93 -4.63 -28.32
N ASN A 171 -29.99 -5.58 -28.32
CA ASN A 171 -29.95 -6.62 -29.37
C ASN A 171 -31.22 -7.50 -29.39
N LYS A 172 -31.86 -7.70 -28.24
CA LYS A 172 -33.14 -8.45 -28.14
C LYS A 172 -34.33 -7.66 -28.72
N GLU A 173 -34.29 -6.32 -28.65
CA GLU A 173 -35.36 -5.49 -29.23
C GLU A 173 -35.26 -5.38 -30.77
N GLU A 174 -34.06 -5.56 -31.32
CA GLU A 174 -33.84 -5.56 -32.77
C GLU A 174 -34.18 -6.93 -33.43
N ASP A 175 -34.26 -8.01 -32.66
CA ASP A 175 -34.58 -9.36 -33.14
C ASP A 175 -36.11 -9.68 -33.09
N ILE A 176 -36.96 -8.74 -32.66
CA ILE A 176 -38.42 -8.83 -32.61
C ILE A 176 -39.06 -7.97 -33.72
#